data_3ff506c59921bb086ef56637579bd78c
#
_entry.id   3ff506c59921bb086ef56637579bd78c
#
_cell.length_a   1.000
_cell.length_b   1.000
_cell.length_c   1.000
_cell.angle_alpha   90.00
_cell.angle_beta   90.00
_cell.angle_gamma   90.00
#
_symmetry.space_group_name_H-M   'P 1'
#
loop_
_entity.id
_entity.type
_entity.pdbx_description
1 polymer ?
#
loop_
_entity_poly.entity_id
_entity_poly.type
_entity_poly.pdbx_seq_one_letter_code
_entity_poly.pdbx_strand_id
1 'polypeptide(L)'
;MAELSNQLMALTVLAYLAAMVSYAAEYAFGNRSRVGRAAVRPARQLVGAGAPTDAVEVPGDLPPSDPASSAPPRTPLDRGALFGKVAVGVNALGVLLHLGTLVTRGLAAGRMPWGNMYEFILSVTFVGSVAWMVVLTRRPGVRHLGLFVALCLVVLNGAAALVAYTPVGPLVPALHSYWFLIHVSTIIIASGILLLGAVPATMFLIRSGYDQGKRRFPYTLGKRVSAAETLERLTFRLHAFAFPLFTFGALIAGPLWAEASWGRYWGWDPKEVWAFISWVVYACYLHARATPSVKRTTATWIALLGFATMLMNLFGVNLFFTGLHSYANAGGM
;
A
#
# COMPACT_ATOMS: atom_id res chain seq x y z
N MET A 1 13.26 23.08 -14.81
CA MET A 1 13.08 21.69 -14.31
C MET A 1 12.44 21.66 -12.91
N ALA A 2 12.91 22.50 -11.95
CA ALA A 2 12.30 22.53 -10.61
C ALA A 2 10.81 22.93 -10.65
N GLU A 3 10.46 23.98 -11.42
CA GLU A 3 9.06 24.40 -11.58
C GLU A 3 8.20 23.30 -12.23
N LEU A 4 8.73 22.63 -13.26
CA LEU A 4 8.05 21.49 -13.88
C LEU A 4 7.80 20.36 -12.87
N SER A 5 8.77 20.08 -11.98
CA SER A 5 8.58 19.09 -10.89
C SER A 5 7.43 19.47 -9.96
N ASN A 6 7.30 20.75 -9.60
CA ASN A 6 6.22 21.23 -8.74
C ASN A 6 4.85 21.13 -9.42
N GLN A 7 4.77 21.45 -10.72
CA GLN A 7 3.55 21.28 -11.50
C GLN A 7 3.14 19.83 -11.66
N LEU A 8 4.12 18.94 -11.97
CA LEU A 8 3.89 17.50 -12.05
C LEU A 8 3.44 16.90 -10.70
N MET A 9 3.98 17.42 -9.59
CA MET A 9 3.56 17.01 -8.25
C MET A 9 2.10 17.38 -7.98
N ALA A 10 1.67 18.59 -8.32
CA ALA A 10 0.28 19.01 -8.20
C ALA A 10 -0.65 18.10 -9.05
N LEU A 11 -0.26 17.83 -10.30
CA LEU A 11 -0.99 16.91 -11.17
C LEU A 11 -1.01 15.47 -10.63
N THR A 12 0.07 15.02 -9.99
CA THR A 12 0.14 13.71 -9.33
C THR A 12 -0.90 13.58 -8.22
N VAL A 13 -0.97 14.58 -7.33
CA VAL A 13 -1.96 14.60 -6.25
C VAL A 13 -3.38 14.62 -6.81
N LEU A 14 -3.64 15.43 -7.82
CA LEU A 14 -4.95 15.50 -8.49
C LEU A 14 -5.31 14.17 -9.16
N ALA A 15 -4.37 13.50 -9.80
CA ALA A 15 -4.59 12.19 -10.41
C ALA A 15 -4.92 11.12 -9.35
N TYR A 16 -4.18 11.08 -8.23
CA TYR A 16 -4.50 10.15 -7.13
C TYR A 16 -5.84 10.49 -6.47
N LEU A 17 -6.19 11.77 -6.36
CA LEU A 17 -7.50 12.19 -5.86
C LEU A 17 -8.63 11.73 -6.82
N ALA A 18 -8.46 11.92 -8.12
CA ALA A 18 -9.42 11.46 -9.12
C ALA A 18 -9.54 9.92 -9.13
N ALA A 19 -8.41 9.20 -8.98
CA ALA A 19 -8.41 7.75 -8.81
C ALA A 19 -9.17 7.34 -7.54
N MET A 20 -8.94 8.02 -6.43
CA MET A 20 -9.63 7.78 -5.15
C MET A 20 -11.15 7.95 -5.29
N VAL A 21 -11.60 9.04 -5.93
CA VAL A 21 -13.03 9.28 -6.20
C VAL A 21 -13.61 8.18 -7.12
N SER A 22 -12.86 7.76 -8.13
CA SER A 22 -13.28 6.69 -9.05
C SER A 22 -13.35 5.33 -8.34
N TYR A 23 -12.42 5.01 -7.44
CA TYR A 23 -12.49 3.82 -6.58
C TYR A 23 -13.65 3.91 -5.58
N ALA A 24 -13.93 5.11 -5.03
CA ALA A 24 -15.09 5.31 -4.16
C ALA A 24 -16.40 5.08 -4.92
N ALA A 25 -16.51 5.55 -6.15
CA ALA A 25 -17.65 5.29 -7.02
C ALA A 25 -17.80 3.77 -7.32
N GLU A 26 -16.71 3.06 -7.63
CA GLU A 26 -16.74 1.59 -7.75
C GLU A 26 -17.20 0.93 -6.45
N TYR A 27 -16.69 1.38 -5.31
CA TYR A 27 -17.07 0.85 -4.00
C TYR A 27 -18.56 1.11 -3.69
N ALA A 28 -19.10 2.28 -4.06
CA ALA A 28 -20.50 2.65 -3.86
C ALA A 28 -21.45 1.87 -4.77
N PHE A 29 -21.13 1.78 -6.08
CA PHE A 29 -22.00 1.22 -7.12
C PHE A 29 -21.68 -0.23 -7.47
N GLY A 30 -20.59 -0.80 -6.96
CA GLY A 30 -20.04 -2.10 -7.34
C GLY A 30 -20.80 -3.34 -6.86
N ASN A 31 -21.92 -3.21 -6.14
CA ASN A 31 -22.72 -4.36 -5.66
C ASN A 31 -23.25 -5.26 -6.79
N ARG A 32 -23.28 -4.75 -8.02
CA ARG A 32 -23.67 -5.45 -9.25
C ARG A 32 -22.47 -5.91 -10.08
N SER A 33 -21.23 -5.50 -9.72
CA SER A 33 -20.01 -5.86 -10.47
C SER A 33 -19.58 -7.30 -10.18
N ARG A 34 -18.82 -7.89 -11.12
CA ARG A 34 -18.20 -9.22 -10.91
C ARG A 34 -17.27 -9.20 -9.70
N VAL A 35 -16.58 -8.11 -9.46
CA VAL A 35 -15.66 -7.91 -8.31
C VAL A 35 -16.47 -7.84 -7.01
N GLY A 36 -17.54 -7.06 -6.96
CA GLY A 36 -18.44 -6.98 -5.81
C GLY A 36 -19.09 -8.33 -5.48
N ARG A 37 -19.49 -9.11 -6.49
CA ARG A 37 -20.01 -10.47 -6.32
C ARG A 37 -18.96 -11.46 -5.86
N ALA A 38 -17.72 -11.35 -6.33
CA ALA A 38 -16.61 -12.22 -5.89
C ALA A 38 -16.23 -11.94 -4.42
N ALA A 39 -16.32 -10.68 -3.97
CA ALA A 39 -16.06 -10.31 -2.58
C ALA A 39 -17.14 -10.82 -1.59
N VAL A 40 -18.35 -11.09 -2.09
CA VAL A 40 -19.50 -11.54 -1.28
C VAL A 40 -19.73 -13.05 -1.34
N ARG A 41 -19.10 -13.78 -2.30
CA ARG A 41 -19.24 -15.24 -2.35
C ARG A 41 -18.61 -15.88 -1.10
N PRO A 42 -19.40 -16.62 -0.29
CA PRO A 42 -18.82 -17.50 0.72
C PRO A 42 -17.90 -18.51 0.04
N ALA A 43 -16.83 -18.91 0.70
CA ALA A 43 -15.98 -19.99 0.24
C ALA A 43 -16.90 -21.18 -0.07
N ARG A 44 -16.87 -21.63 -1.34
CA ARG A 44 -17.64 -22.81 -1.78
C ARG A 44 -17.15 -23.97 -0.91
N GLN A 45 -17.97 -24.42 0.04
CA GLN A 45 -17.73 -25.69 0.68
C GLN A 45 -17.67 -26.73 -0.44
N LEU A 46 -16.52 -27.38 -0.55
CA LEU A 46 -16.41 -28.62 -1.31
C LEU A 46 -17.30 -29.62 -0.57
N VAL A 47 -18.56 -29.72 -0.98
CA VAL A 47 -19.41 -30.85 -0.58
C VAL A 47 -18.78 -32.04 -1.26
N GLY A 48 -18.31 -32.97 -0.43
CA GLY A 48 -17.68 -34.19 -0.89
C GLY A 48 -18.59 -34.98 -1.84
N ALA A 49 -18.01 -35.48 -2.91
CA ALA A 49 -18.61 -36.47 -3.76
C ALA A 49 -18.89 -37.72 -2.89
N GLY A 50 -20.17 -38.02 -2.69
CA GLY A 50 -20.55 -39.22 -2.00
C GLY A 50 -21.99 -39.18 -1.49
N ALA A 51 -22.98 -39.27 -2.38
CA ALA A 51 -24.30 -39.80 -2.04
C ALA A 51 -24.90 -40.48 -3.29
N PRO A 52 -25.54 -41.65 -3.16
CA PRO A 52 -26.00 -42.46 -4.28
C PRO A 52 -27.24 -41.88 -4.93
N THR A 53 -27.29 -42.03 -6.24
CA THR A 53 -28.44 -41.71 -7.09
C THR A 53 -29.53 -42.77 -6.88
N ASP A 54 -30.64 -42.38 -6.26
CA ASP A 54 -31.91 -43.06 -6.47
C ASP A 54 -32.74 -42.22 -7.44
N ALA A 55 -33.01 -42.83 -8.57
CA ALA A 55 -33.81 -42.28 -9.65
C ALA A 55 -35.31 -42.36 -9.23
N VAL A 56 -35.99 -41.20 -9.30
CA VAL A 56 -37.46 -41.17 -9.38
C VAL A 56 -37.81 -40.59 -10.76
N GLU A 57 -38.32 -41.45 -11.63
CA GLU A 57 -38.98 -41.10 -12.85
C GLU A 57 -40.33 -40.36 -12.55
N VAL A 58 -40.53 -39.17 -13.11
CA VAL A 58 -41.84 -38.51 -13.17
C VAL A 58 -42.18 -38.31 -14.64
N PRO A 59 -43.26 -38.93 -15.14
CA PRO A 59 -43.76 -38.67 -16.49
C PRO A 59 -44.64 -37.43 -16.48
N GLY A 60 -44.37 -36.47 -17.35
CA GLY A 60 -45.19 -35.29 -17.52
C GLY A 60 -44.75 -34.50 -18.75
N ASP A 61 -45.60 -34.55 -19.79
CA ASP A 61 -45.49 -33.81 -21.06
C ASP A 61 -45.23 -32.31 -20.87
N LEU A 62 -44.14 -31.85 -21.41
CA LEU A 62 -43.90 -30.41 -21.63
C LEU A 62 -44.14 -30.07 -23.10
N PRO A 63 -44.91 -29.00 -23.41
CA PRO A 63 -45.14 -28.56 -24.77
C PRO A 63 -43.84 -28.04 -25.43
N PRO A 64 -43.68 -28.16 -26.75
CA PRO A 64 -42.48 -27.77 -27.47
C PRO A 64 -42.23 -26.27 -27.34
N SER A 65 -41.08 -25.91 -26.82
CA SER A 65 -40.61 -24.52 -26.76
C SER A 65 -40.15 -24.06 -28.15
N ASP A 66 -40.77 -22.98 -28.63
CA ASP A 66 -40.44 -22.28 -29.87
C ASP A 66 -38.97 -21.86 -29.91
N PRO A 67 -38.26 -22.10 -31.01
CA PRO A 67 -36.89 -21.62 -31.21
C PRO A 67 -36.88 -20.19 -31.78
N ALA A 68 -37.52 -19.26 -31.09
CA ALA A 68 -37.50 -17.88 -31.52
C ALA A 68 -36.89 -16.97 -30.47
N SER A 69 -35.78 -16.35 -30.84
CA SER A 69 -35.17 -15.19 -30.16
C SER A 69 -34.33 -15.46 -28.93
N SER A 70 -33.19 -16.12 -29.09
CA SER A 70 -32.09 -16.02 -28.15
C SER A 70 -31.04 -15.01 -28.61
N ALA A 71 -31.40 -13.74 -28.80
CA ALA A 71 -30.43 -12.68 -28.72
C ALA A 71 -29.97 -12.61 -27.23
N PRO A 72 -28.66 -12.73 -26.93
CA PRO A 72 -28.23 -12.65 -25.55
C PRO A 72 -28.69 -11.31 -24.97
N PRO A 73 -29.28 -11.27 -23.75
CA PRO A 73 -29.72 -10.03 -23.17
C PRO A 73 -28.52 -9.09 -23.09
N ARG A 74 -28.60 -7.93 -23.75
CA ARG A 74 -27.60 -6.88 -23.62
C ARG A 74 -27.48 -6.58 -22.15
N THR A 75 -26.39 -7.07 -21.51
CA THR A 75 -26.12 -6.80 -20.12
C THR A 75 -25.95 -5.29 -19.96
N PRO A 76 -26.77 -4.62 -19.13
CA PRO A 76 -26.59 -3.18 -18.89
C PRO A 76 -25.13 -2.94 -18.51
N LEU A 77 -24.51 -1.91 -19.11
CA LEU A 77 -23.14 -1.49 -18.80
C LEU A 77 -22.98 -1.46 -17.29
N ASP A 78 -22.15 -2.35 -16.76
CA ASP A 78 -21.89 -2.43 -15.30
C ASP A 78 -21.08 -1.18 -14.93
N ARG A 79 -21.81 -0.13 -14.53
CA ARG A 79 -21.21 1.16 -14.16
C ARG A 79 -20.11 1.01 -13.11
N GLY A 80 -20.29 0.07 -12.17
CA GLY A 80 -19.24 -0.21 -11.17
C GLY A 80 -17.95 -0.75 -11.79
N ALA A 81 -18.07 -1.66 -12.78
CA ALA A 81 -16.89 -2.17 -13.49
C ALA A 81 -16.20 -1.08 -14.33
N LEU A 82 -16.96 -0.16 -14.91
CA LEU A 82 -16.43 0.98 -15.65
C LEU A 82 -15.63 1.91 -14.72
N PHE A 83 -16.21 2.33 -13.59
CA PHE A 83 -15.51 3.16 -12.59
C PHE A 83 -14.23 2.49 -12.09
N GLY A 84 -14.23 1.17 -11.86
CA GLY A 84 -13.04 0.45 -11.47
C GLY A 84 -11.94 0.43 -12.54
N LYS A 85 -12.29 0.34 -13.82
CA LYS A 85 -11.30 0.44 -14.92
C LYS A 85 -10.75 1.86 -15.03
N VAL A 86 -11.62 2.86 -14.95
CA VAL A 86 -11.22 4.28 -14.93
C VAL A 86 -10.30 4.55 -13.75
N ALA A 87 -10.63 4.07 -12.56
CA ALA A 87 -9.80 4.23 -11.37
C ALA A 87 -8.38 3.66 -11.55
N VAL A 88 -8.26 2.46 -12.14
CA VAL A 88 -6.94 1.86 -12.44
C VAL A 88 -6.18 2.67 -13.48
N GLY A 89 -6.85 3.12 -14.55
CA GLY A 89 -6.22 3.95 -15.60
C GLY A 89 -5.73 5.29 -15.06
N VAL A 90 -6.56 5.98 -14.27
CA VAL A 90 -6.18 7.26 -13.64
C VAL A 90 -5.08 7.07 -12.60
N ASN A 91 -5.12 5.96 -11.84
CA ASN A 91 -4.03 5.63 -10.90
C ASN A 91 -2.71 5.36 -11.64
N ALA A 92 -2.74 4.67 -12.79
CA ALA A 92 -1.56 4.46 -13.62
C ALA A 92 -1.01 5.79 -14.18
N LEU A 93 -1.89 6.70 -14.62
CA LEU A 93 -1.48 8.06 -14.99
C LEU A 93 -0.82 8.78 -13.81
N GLY A 94 -1.40 8.68 -12.61
CA GLY A 94 -0.81 9.21 -11.38
C GLY A 94 0.61 8.69 -11.12
N VAL A 95 0.84 7.40 -11.32
CA VAL A 95 2.19 6.78 -11.22
C VAL A 95 3.16 7.38 -12.23
N LEU A 96 2.73 7.60 -13.47
CA LEU A 96 3.59 8.20 -14.52
C LEU A 96 3.93 9.67 -14.21
N LEU A 97 2.94 10.45 -13.76
CA LEU A 97 3.16 11.83 -13.33
C LEU A 97 4.10 11.90 -12.12
N HIS A 98 3.94 10.97 -11.18
CA HIS A 98 4.79 10.85 -10.00
C HIS A 98 6.24 10.51 -10.37
N LEU A 99 6.44 9.58 -11.31
CA LEU A 99 7.75 9.31 -11.88
C LEU A 99 8.34 10.56 -12.53
N GLY A 100 7.54 11.27 -13.32
CA GLY A 100 7.93 12.55 -13.94
C GLY A 100 8.37 13.58 -12.90
N THR A 101 7.64 13.69 -11.77
CA THR A 101 7.99 14.54 -10.63
C THR A 101 9.38 14.21 -10.08
N LEU A 102 9.65 12.93 -9.80
CA LEU A 102 10.93 12.47 -9.26
C LEU A 102 12.08 12.69 -10.27
N VAL A 103 11.87 12.35 -11.53
CA VAL A 103 12.87 12.50 -12.59
C VAL A 103 13.23 13.98 -12.79
N THR A 104 12.23 14.85 -12.96
CA THR A 104 12.47 16.29 -13.17
C THR A 104 13.10 16.94 -11.95
N ARG A 105 12.78 16.47 -10.74
CA ARG A 105 13.42 16.92 -9.51
C ARG A 105 14.89 16.49 -9.43
N GLY A 106 15.16 15.22 -9.75
CA GLY A 106 16.53 14.70 -9.81
C GLY A 106 17.39 15.44 -10.83
N LEU A 107 16.84 15.70 -12.03
CA LEU A 107 17.53 16.48 -13.06
C LEU A 107 17.78 17.93 -12.63
N ALA A 108 16.81 18.55 -11.95
CA ALA A 108 16.97 19.91 -11.41
C ALA A 108 18.05 19.99 -10.31
N ALA A 109 18.17 18.93 -9.52
CA ALA A 109 19.14 18.83 -8.43
C ALA A 109 20.52 18.35 -8.87
N GLY A 110 20.65 17.78 -10.08
CA GLY A 110 21.88 17.08 -10.54
C GLY A 110 22.24 15.85 -9.71
N ARG A 111 21.24 15.26 -9.01
CA ARG A 111 21.40 14.13 -8.10
C ARG A 111 20.11 13.34 -7.94
N MET A 112 20.19 12.19 -7.30
CA MET A 112 18.99 11.43 -6.93
C MET A 112 18.10 12.25 -5.96
N PRO A 113 16.74 12.19 -6.12
CA PRO A 113 15.80 12.99 -5.34
C PRO A 113 15.55 12.39 -3.95
N TRP A 114 16.58 12.32 -3.10
CA TRP A 114 16.51 11.72 -1.75
C TRP A 114 17.22 12.57 -0.69
N GLY A 115 17.54 13.82 -1.01
CA GLY A 115 18.35 14.70 -0.17
C GLY A 115 17.59 15.37 0.97
N ASN A 116 16.27 15.28 1.04
CA ASN A 116 15.44 15.86 2.09
C ASN A 116 14.16 15.05 2.32
N MET A 117 13.40 15.40 3.37
CA MET A 117 12.18 14.69 3.74
C MET A 117 11.08 14.73 2.69
N TYR A 118 10.94 15.87 1.99
CA TYR A 118 9.99 15.99 0.89
C TYR A 118 10.27 14.95 -0.21
N GLU A 119 11.51 14.89 -0.68
CA GLU A 119 11.94 13.97 -1.72
C GLU A 119 11.82 12.51 -1.27
N PHE A 120 12.11 12.25 0.01
CA PHE A 120 12.00 10.90 0.59
C PHE A 120 10.54 10.43 0.63
N ILE A 121 9.60 11.27 1.08
CA ILE A 121 8.17 10.93 1.12
C ILE A 121 7.65 10.66 -0.28
N LEU A 122 8.01 11.49 -1.27
CA LEU A 122 7.65 11.27 -2.67
C LEU A 122 8.16 9.90 -3.16
N SER A 123 9.41 9.58 -2.87
CA SER A 123 10.01 8.32 -3.32
C SER A 123 9.35 7.09 -2.66
N VAL A 124 9.05 7.14 -1.36
CA VAL A 124 8.34 6.07 -0.63
C VAL A 124 6.93 5.87 -1.18
N THR A 125 6.19 6.97 -1.40
CA THR A 125 4.82 6.88 -1.92
C THR A 125 4.79 6.46 -3.38
N PHE A 126 5.80 6.83 -4.18
CA PHE A 126 5.98 6.32 -5.53
C PHE A 126 6.16 4.79 -5.53
N VAL A 127 7.07 4.25 -4.71
CA VAL A 127 7.28 2.80 -4.59
C VAL A 127 6.00 2.11 -4.13
N GLY A 128 5.29 2.67 -3.13
CA GLY A 128 4.00 2.14 -2.69
C GLY A 128 2.96 2.09 -3.81
N SER A 129 2.90 3.11 -4.65
CA SER A 129 1.97 3.18 -5.78
C SER A 129 2.33 2.19 -6.90
N VAL A 130 3.61 2.02 -7.21
CA VAL A 130 4.10 1.01 -8.16
C VAL A 130 3.82 -0.41 -7.63
N ALA A 131 4.13 -0.67 -6.36
CA ALA A 131 3.83 -1.95 -5.71
C ALA A 131 2.32 -2.25 -5.74
N TRP A 132 1.47 -1.25 -5.55
CA TRP A 132 0.02 -1.40 -5.71
C TRP A 132 -0.37 -1.81 -7.14
N MET A 133 0.20 -1.16 -8.16
CA MET A 133 -0.04 -1.56 -9.57
C MET A 133 0.39 -3.01 -9.82
N VAL A 134 1.52 -3.44 -9.28
CA VAL A 134 1.98 -4.85 -9.36
C VAL A 134 1.00 -5.79 -8.64
N VAL A 135 0.48 -5.42 -7.48
CA VAL A 135 -0.55 -6.21 -6.77
C VAL A 135 -1.79 -6.35 -7.64
N LEU A 136 -2.26 -5.27 -8.27
CA LEU A 136 -3.44 -5.29 -9.13
C LEU A 136 -3.29 -6.22 -10.35
N THR A 137 -2.11 -6.24 -11.00
CA THR A 137 -1.86 -7.15 -12.12
C THR A 137 -1.89 -8.61 -11.69
N ARG A 138 -1.38 -8.91 -10.50
CA ARG A 138 -1.32 -10.28 -9.95
C ARG A 138 -2.61 -10.71 -9.24
N ARG A 139 -3.39 -9.76 -8.72
CA ARG A 139 -4.56 -9.99 -7.85
C ARG A 139 -5.69 -9.00 -8.15
N PRO A 140 -6.32 -9.02 -9.34
CA PRO A 140 -7.37 -8.05 -9.70
C PRO A 140 -8.59 -8.08 -8.77
N GLY A 141 -8.81 -9.18 -8.04
CA GLY A 141 -9.89 -9.31 -7.07
C GLY A 141 -9.77 -8.40 -5.84
N VAL A 142 -8.59 -7.82 -5.56
CA VAL A 142 -8.40 -6.88 -4.44
C VAL A 142 -8.53 -5.41 -4.85
N ARG A 143 -8.97 -5.11 -6.09
CA ARG A 143 -9.06 -3.75 -6.64
C ARG A 143 -9.83 -2.76 -5.75
N HIS A 144 -10.81 -3.22 -5.02
CA HIS A 144 -11.57 -2.40 -4.06
C HIS A 144 -10.71 -1.79 -2.93
N LEU A 145 -9.51 -2.34 -2.67
CA LEU A 145 -8.54 -1.72 -1.73
C LEU A 145 -7.92 -0.44 -2.31
N GLY A 146 -8.04 -0.21 -3.61
CA GLY A 146 -7.50 0.97 -4.29
C GLY A 146 -8.00 2.28 -3.70
N LEU A 147 -9.23 2.32 -3.16
CA LEU A 147 -9.76 3.47 -2.43
C LEU A 147 -8.84 3.84 -1.25
N PHE A 148 -8.47 2.86 -0.44
CA PHE A 148 -7.68 3.10 0.77
C PHE A 148 -6.21 3.36 0.45
N VAL A 149 -5.68 2.70 -0.59
CA VAL A 149 -4.32 2.98 -1.10
C VAL A 149 -4.25 4.40 -1.65
N ALA A 150 -5.20 4.81 -2.51
CA ALA A 150 -5.24 6.16 -3.06
C ALA A 150 -5.42 7.21 -1.95
N LEU A 151 -6.21 6.94 -0.91
CA LEU A 151 -6.34 7.82 0.26
C LEU A 151 -4.97 8.03 0.94
N CYS A 152 -4.21 6.96 1.20
CA CYS A 152 -2.87 7.08 1.77
C CYS A 152 -1.94 7.90 0.87
N LEU A 153 -1.97 7.65 -0.45
CA LEU A 153 -1.16 8.39 -1.41
C LEU A 153 -1.51 9.89 -1.42
N VAL A 154 -2.79 10.24 -1.45
CA VAL A 154 -3.26 11.64 -1.42
C VAL A 154 -2.83 12.33 -0.13
N VAL A 155 -3.05 11.68 1.03
CA VAL A 155 -2.72 12.28 2.33
C VAL A 155 -1.20 12.48 2.47
N LEU A 156 -0.39 11.47 2.14
CA LEU A 156 1.06 11.56 2.31
C LEU A 156 1.70 12.52 1.32
N ASN A 157 1.30 12.50 0.04
CA ASN A 157 1.82 13.43 -0.95
C ASN A 157 1.30 14.87 -0.71
N GLY A 158 0.06 15.02 -0.25
CA GLY A 158 -0.47 16.31 0.18
C GLY A 158 0.28 16.86 1.39
N ALA A 159 0.52 16.05 2.41
CA ALA A 159 1.34 16.44 3.56
C ALA A 159 2.78 16.79 3.15
N ALA A 160 3.39 16.00 2.25
CA ALA A 160 4.72 16.34 1.70
C ALA A 160 4.73 17.71 1.04
N ALA A 161 3.73 18.04 0.21
CA ALA A 161 3.66 19.31 -0.48
C ALA A 161 3.37 20.50 0.44
N LEU A 162 2.56 20.32 1.49
CA LEU A 162 2.11 21.40 2.38
C LEU A 162 3.02 21.62 3.59
N VAL A 163 3.65 20.55 4.10
CA VAL A 163 4.36 20.59 5.39
C VAL A 163 5.87 20.37 5.22
N ALA A 164 6.27 19.51 4.28
CA ALA A 164 7.66 19.09 4.12
C ALA A 164 8.33 19.65 2.85
N TYR A 165 7.63 20.52 2.11
CA TYR A 165 8.19 21.08 0.87
C TYR A 165 9.53 21.75 1.12
N THR A 166 10.53 21.35 0.34
CA THR A 166 11.87 21.91 0.40
C THR A 166 12.31 22.23 -1.04
N PRO A 167 12.77 23.47 -1.34
CA PRO A 167 13.32 23.80 -2.64
C PRO A 167 14.47 22.87 -3.04
N VAL A 168 14.74 22.80 -4.34
CA VAL A 168 15.89 22.04 -4.84
C VAL A 168 17.17 22.73 -4.37
N GLY A 169 18.03 21.95 -3.71
CA GLY A 169 19.30 22.44 -3.18
C GLY A 169 20.41 21.37 -3.20
N PRO A 170 21.65 21.75 -2.89
CA PRO A 170 22.77 20.83 -2.81
C PRO A 170 22.58 19.83 -1.66
N LEU A 171 23.28 18.70 -1.74
CA LEU A 171 23.37 17.76 -0.63
C LEU A 171 24.26 18.34 0.46
N VAL A 172 23.93 18.04 1.71
CA VAL A 172 24.87 18.21 2.83
C VAL A 172 26.01 17.19 2.74
N PRO A 173 27.20 17.52 3.25
CA PRO A 173 28.40 16.65 3.09
C PRO A 173 28.19 15.19 3.51
N ALA A 174 27.46 14.92 4.59
CA ALA A 174 27.17 13.58 5.08
C ALA A 174 26.43 12.68 4.07
N LEU A 175 25.72 13.28 3.10
CA LEU A 175 25.00 12.55 2.06
C LEU A 175 25.84 12.26 0.81
N HIS A 176 27.08 12.74 0.74
CA HIS A 176 28.03 12.49 -0.36
C HIS A 176 28.73 11.14 -0.19
N SER A 177 27.98 10.05 -0.06
CA SER A 177 28.53 8.71 0.05
C SER A 177 27.75 7.75 -0.84
N TYR A 178 28.44 6.83 -1.48
CA TYR A 178 27.77 5.80 -2.25
C TYR A 178 26.96 4.84 -1.35
N TRP A 179 27.39 4.67 -0.09
CA TRP A 179 26.63 3.92 0.92
C TRP A 179 25.29 4.59 1.27
N PHE A 180 25.25 5.93 1.24
CA PHE A 180 23.98 6.66 1.34
C PHE A 180 23.01 6.26 0.26
N LEU A 181 23.46 6.17 -0.98
CA LEU A 181 22.62 5.78 -2.12
C LEU A 181 22.02 4.38 -1.90
N ILE A 182 22.82 3.40 -1.49
CA ILE A 182 22.38 2.02 -1.23
C ILE A 182 21.42 1.97 -0.05
N HIS A 183 21.77 2.60 1.07
CA HIS A 183 20.95 2.66 2.28
C HIS A 183 19.57 3.25 1.98
N VAL A 184 19.53 4.47 1.47
CA VAL A 184 18.27 5.19 1.26
C VAL A 184 17.40 4.54 0.21
N SER A 185 17.97 4.05 -0.90
CA SER A 185 17.19 3.31 -1.92
C SER A 185 16.49 2.10 -1.32
N THR A 186 17.23 1.33 -0.53
CA THR A 186 16.70 0.10 0.07
C THR A 186 15.62 0.41 1.10
N ILE A 187 15.83 1.45 1.93
CA ILE A 187 14.83 1.93 2.89
C ILE A 187 13.58 2.45 2.20
N ILE A 188 13.71 3.20 1.10
CA ILE A 188 12.57 3.69 0.30
C ILE A 188 11.74 2.52 -0.23
N ILE A 189 12.38 1.51 -0.82
CA ILE A 189 11.70 0.33 -1.36
C ILE A 189 10.98 -0.43 -0.24
N ALA A 190 11.68 -0.72 0.86
CA ALA A 190 11.10 -1.42 1.99
C ALA A 190 9.93 -0.65 2.60
N SER A 191 10.08 0.64 2.86
CA SER A 191 9.07 1.50 3.47
C SER A 191 7.83 1.63 2.59
N GLY A 192 7.98 1.79 1.27
CA GLY A 192 6.85 1.88 0.34
C GLY A 192 6.01 0.59 0.32
N ILE A 193 6.66 -0.59 0.40
CA ILE A 193 5.96 -1.87 0.45
C ILE A 193 5.31 -2.10 1.82
N LEU A 194 5.97 -1.72 2.92
CA LEU A 194 5.41 -1.80 4.27
C LEU A 194 4.20 -0.87 4.42
N LEU A 195 4.26 0.35 3.87
CA LEU A 195 3.14 1.28 3.79
C LEU A 195 1.94 0.64 3.08
N LEU A 196 2.18 0.04 1.91
CA LEU A 196 1.13 -0.69 1.19
C LEU A 196 0.59 -1.85 2.03
N GLY A 197 1.45 -2.57 2.76
CA GLY A 197 1.07 -3.71 3.61
C GLY A 197 0.13 -3.34 4.77
N ALA A 198 0.18 -2.10 5.25
CA ALA A 198 -0.70 -1.62 6.31
C ALA A 198 -2.18 -1.53 5.86
N VAL A 199 -2.44 -1.30 4.57
CA VAL A 199 -3.80 -1.22 4.01
C VAL A 199 -4.54 -2.56 4.12
N PRO A 200 -4.07 -3.68 3.55
CA PRO A 200 -4.75 -4.96 3.73
C PRO A 200 -4.73 -5.44 5.18
N ALA A 201 -3.74 -5.08 6.01
CA ALA A 201 -3.71 -5.38 7.44
C ALA A 201 -4.90 -4.74 8.17
N THR A 202 -5.12 -3.44 7.95
CA THR A 202 -6.26 -2.71 8.52
C THR A 202 -7.59 -3.30 8.02
N MET A 203 -7.70 -3.58 6.73
CA MET A 203 -8.92 -4.14 6.15
C MET A 203 -9.17 -5.58 6.62
N PHE A 204 -8.14 -6.36 6.92
CA PHE A 204 -8.27 -7.68 7.56
C PHE A 204 -8.94 -7.56 8.94
N LEU A 205 -8.50 -6.64 9.80
CA LEU A 205 -9.09 -6.45 11.12
C LEU A 205 -10.55 -5.99 11.03
N ILE A 206 -10.85 -5.08 10.11
CA ILE A 206 -12.21 -4.59 9.84
C ILE A 206 -13.09 -5.77 9.36
N ARG A 207 -12.59 -6.56 8.41
CA ARG A 207 -13.32 -7.72 7.88
C ARG A 207 -13.53 -8.78 8.95
N SER A 208 -12.52 -9.14 9.71
CA SER A 208 -12.61 -10.11 10.80
C SER A 208 -13.63 -9.69 11.86
N GLY A 209 -13.67 -8.41 12.20
CA GLY A 209 -14.70 -7.88 13.12
C GLY A 209 -16.11 -7.96 12.53
N TYR A 210 -16.28 -7.70 11.23
CA TYR A 210 -17.56 -7.87 10.56
C TYR A 210 -18.02 -9.33 10.56
N ASP A 211 -17.11 -10.28 10.27
CA ASP A 211 -17.42 -11.72 10.26
C ASP A 211 -17.77 -12.24 11.66
N GLN A 212 -17.26 -11.61 12.73
CA GLN A 212 -17.63 -11.85 14.13
C GLN A 212 -18.97 -11.19 14.55
N GLY A 213 -19.71 -10.60 13.62
CA GLY A 213 -21.01 -9.98 13.90
C GLY A 213 -20.98 -8.50 14.32
N LYS A 214 -19.81 -7.83 14.36
CA LYS A 214 -19.74 -6.39 14.65
C LYS A 214 -20.36 -5.58 13.52
N ARG A 215 -21.36 -4.75 13.82
CA ARG A 215 -22.11 -3.98 12.81
C ARG A 215 -21.98 -2.47 12.95
N ARG A 216 -21.08 -1.98 13.83
CA ARG A 216 -20.75 -0.55 13.96
C ARG A 216 -19.60 -0.17 13.02
N PHE A 217 -19.48 1.11 12.65
CA PHE A 217 -18.32 1.64 11.97
C PHE A 217 -17.05 1.40 12.84
N PRO A 218 -15.90 1.00 12.28
CA PRO A 218 -15.59 0.82 10.84
C PRO A 218 -15.91 -0.58 10.29
N TYR A 219 -16.39 -1.54 11.09
CA TYR A 219 -16.58 -2.94 10.71
C TYR A 219 -17.61 -3.10 9.57
N THR A 220 -18.56 -2.18 9.43
CA THR A 220 -19.54 -2.20 8.30
C THR A 220 -18.88 -2.12 6.93
N LEU A 221 -17.66 -1.55 6.82
CA LEU A 221 -16.86 -1.55 5.60
C LEU A 221 -16.48 -2.98 5.19
N GLY A 222 -16.33 -3.88 6.16
CA GLY A 222 -15.97 -5.28 5.94
C GLY A 222 -16.92 -6.04 5.02
N LYS A 223 -18.20 -5.62 4.92
CA LYS A 223 -19.17 -6.23 3.99
C LYS A 223 -18.71 -6.21 2.53
N ARG A 224 -17.94 -5.18 2.14
CA ARG A 224 -17.57 -4.90 0.74
C ARG A 224 -16.12 -5.21 0.40
N VAL A 225 -15.32 -5.68 1.35
CA VAL A 225 -13.92 -6.06 1.11
C VAL A 225 -13.77 -7.56 0.94
N SER A 226 -12.64 -8.00 0.41
CA SER A 226 -12.29 -9.42 0.21
C SER A 226 -12.38 -10.22 1.52
N ALA A 227 -12.46 -11.55 1.38
CA ALA A 227 -12.40 -12.46 2.53
C ALA A 227 -11.16 -12.20 3.40
N ALA A 228 -11.34 -12.34 4.72
CA ALA A 228 -10.29 -12.07 5.72
C ALA A 228 -8.98 -12.79 5.38
N GLU A 229 -9.06 -14.05 4.97
CA GLU A 229 -7.91 -14.87 4.61
C GLU A 229 -7.11 -14.31 3.40
N THR A 230 -7.79 -13.71 2.41
CA THR A 230 -7.13 -13.07 1.26
C THR A 230 -6.36 -11.83 1.69
N LEU A 231 -6.95 -11.02 2.57
CA LEU A 231 -6.34 -9.80 3.11
C LEU A 231 -5.14 -10.14 3.98
N GLU A 232 -5.27 -11.13 4.85
CA GLU A 232 -4.21 -11.60 5.72
C GLU A 232 -3.02 -12.15 4.93
N ARG A 233 -3.28 -12.98 3.91
CA ARG A 233 -2.21 -13.50 3.03
C ARG A 233 -1.51 -12.38 2.24
N LEU A 234 -2.24 -11.36 1.81
CA LEU A 234 -1.63 -10.22 1.12
C LEU A 234 -0.75 -9.43 2.08
N THR A 235 -1.25 -9.15 3.29
CA THR A 235 -0.47 -8.50 4.37
C THR A 235 0.84 -9.24 4.61
N PHE A 236 0.75 -10.56 4.85
CA PHE A 236 1.95 -11.36 5.12
C PHE A 236 2.96 -11.31 3.98
N ARG A 237 2.52 -11.46 2.73
CA ARG A 237 3.43 -11.46 1.56
C ARG A 237 4.17 -10.13 1.40
N LEU A 238 3.48 -9.01 1.58
CA LEU A 238 4.10 -7.69 1.48
C LEU A 238 5.14 -7.49 2.59
N HIS A 239 4.81 -7.84 3.84
CA HIS A 239 5.74 -7.70 4.96
C HIS A 239 6.91 -8.68 4.86
N ALA A 240 6.68 -9.94 4.50
CA ALA A 240 7.73 -10.94 4.34
C ALA A 240 8.71 -10.60 3.21
N PHE A 241 8.23 -9.91 2.16
CA PHE A 241 9.10 -9.42 1.09
C PHE A 241 9.88 -8.15 1.51
N ALA A 242 9.21 -7.22 2.20
CA ALA A 242 9.83 -5.96 2.59
C ALA A 242 10.83 -6.11 3.75
N PHE A 243 10.62 -7.06 4.65
CA PHE A 243 11.43 -7.21 5.87
C PHE A 243 12.92 -7.49 5.61
N PRO A 244 13.32 -8.39 4.70
CA PRO A 244 14.73 -8.57 4.36
C PRO A 244 15.38 -7.30 3.79
N LEU A 245 14.64 -6.56 2.96
CA LEU A 245 15.11 -5.28 2.42
C LEU A 245 15.28 -4.25 3.53
N PHE A 246 14.31 -4.17 4.44
CA PHE A 246 14.40 -3.28 5.60
C PHE A 246 15.57 -3.66 6.52
N THR A 247 15.79 -4.96 6.75
CA THR A 247 16.93 -5.48 7.51
C THR A 247 18.27 -5.05 6.89
N PHE A 248 18.41 -5.28 5.58
CA PHE A 248 19.61 -4.89 4.86
C PHE A 248 19.81 -3.37 4.89
N GLY A 249 18.76 -2.60 4.59
CA GLY A 249 18.83 -1.14 4.57
C GLY A 249 19.17 -0.56 5.93
N ALA A 250 18.41 -0.94 6.98
CA ALA A 250 18.53 -0.32 8.30
C ALA A 250 19.74 -0.84 9.12
N LEU A 251 20.01 -2.15 9.08
CA LEU A 251 20.99 -2.77 9.98
C LEU A 251 22.34 -3.11 9.31
N ILE A 252 22.46 -3.00 7.99
CA ILE A 252 23.70 -3.26 7.28
C ILE A 252 24.14 -1.99 6.53
N ALA A 253 23.40 -1.54 5.54
CA ALA A 253 23.78 -0.40 4.71
C ALA A 253 23.77 0.92 5.49
N GLY A 254 22.85 1.09 6.46
CA GLY A 254 22.78 2.25 7.35
C GLY A 254 24.05 2.42 8.19
N PRO A 255 24.47 1.41 8.97
CA PRO A 255 25.74 1.45 9.69
C PRO A 255 26.96 1.72 8.81
N LEU A 256 27.06 1.10 7.64
CA LEU A 256 28.17 1.35 6.70
C LEU A 256 28.17 2.80 6.20
N TRP A 257 26.99 3.38 5.96
CA TRP A 257 26.89 4.80 5.65
C TRP A 257 27.24 5.68 6.87
N ALA A 258 26.80 5.32 8.07
CA ALA A 258 27.08 6.06 9.30
C ALA A 258 28.59 6.12 9.58
N GLU A 259 29.28 5.01 9.37
CA GLU A 259 30.75 4.94 9.49
C GLU A 259 31.42 5.89 8.47
N ALA A 260 31.02 5.82 7.20
CA ALA A 260 31.57 6.67 6.15
C ALA A 260 31.29 8.17 6.36
N SER A 261 30.20 8.53 7.05
CA SER A 261 29.76 9.91 7.24
C SER A 261 30.16 10.52 8.58
N TRP A 262 30.24 9.71 9.62
CA TRP A 262 30.44 10.14 11.01
C TRP A 262 31.54 9.37 11.76
N GLY A 263 32.24 8.44 11.09
CA GLY A 263 33.36 7.64 11.67
C GLY A 263 32.89 6.61 12.70
N ARG A 264 31.62 6.18 12.68
CA ARG A 264 31.08 5.17 13.59
C ARG A 264 29.91 4.42 12.96
N TYR A 265 29.82 3.13 13.17
CA TYR A 265 28.76 2.29 12.61
C TYR A 265 27.39 2.54 13.24
N TRP A 266 27.36 2.88 14.55
CA TRP A 266 26.12 3.04 15.32
C TRP A 266 26.33 4.01 16.48
N GLY A 267 25.40 4.90 16.71
CA GLY A 267 25.51 5.94 17.73
C GLY A 267 24.25 6.16 18.56
N TRP A 268 23.23 5.29 18.40
CA TRP A 268 21.95 5.43 19.08
C TRP A 268 21.26 6.77 18.78
N ASP A 269 21.51 7.32 17.59
CA ASP A 269 20.76 8.48 17.09
C ASP A 269 19.25 8.15 17.07
N PRO A 270 18.35 9.12 17.31
CA PRO A 270 16.92 8.85 17.35
C PRO A 270 16.37 8.08 16.14
N LYS A 271 16.88 8.35 14.93
CA LYS A 271 16.48 7.57 13.74
C LYS A 271 16.98 6.13 13.73
N GLU A 272 18.19 5.89 14.23
CA GLU A 272 18.75 4.55 14.40
C GLU A 272 17.91 3.76 15.40
N VAL A 273 17.58 4.37 16.55
CA VAL A 273 16.75 3.76 17.59
C VAL A 273 15.38 3.38 17.06
N TRP A 274 14.68 4.31 16.39
CA TRP A 274 13.34 4.03 15.88
C TRP A 274 13.34 3.07 14.69
N ALA A 275 14.41 3.03 13.88
CA ALA A 275 14.61 2.01 12.86
C ALA A 275 14.77 0.62 13.48
N PHE A 276 15.56 0.51 14.55
CA PHE A 276 15.75 -0.73 15.29
C PHE A 276 14.45 -1.19 15.97
N ILE A 277 13.71 -0.29 16.63
CA ILE A 277 12.38 -0.60 17.20
C ILE A 277 11.46 -1.13 16.12
N SER A 278 11.38 -0.48 14.97
CA SER A 278 10.53 -0.91 13.86
C SER A 278 10.93 -2.30 13.35
N TRP A 279 12.23 -2.56 13.24
CA TRP A 279 12.75 -3.86 12.85
C TRP A 279 12.36 -4.96 13.83
N VAL A 280 12.53 -4.73 15.14
CA VAL A 280 12.13 -5.69 16.19
C VAL A 280 10.62 -5.98 16.11
N VAL A 281 9.79 -4.95 15.96
CA VAL A 281 8.33 -5.13 15.90
C VAL A 281 7.91 -5.91 14.65
N TYR A 282 8.52 -5.63 13.49
CA TYR A 282 8.23 -6.41 12.28
C TYR A 282 8.76 -7.85 12.36
N ALA A 283 9.91 -8.09 13.01
CA ALA A 283 10.40 -9.44 13.31
C ALA A 283 9.42 -10.19 14.21
N CYS A 284 8.91 -9.53 15.27
CA CYS A 284 7.86 -10.07 16.13
C CYS A 284 6.58 -10.39 15.36
N TYR A 285 6.18 -9.54 14.41
CA TYR A 285 5.04 -9.84 13.53
C TYR A 285 5.24 -11.13 12.73
N LEU A 286 6.38 -11.26 12.05
CA LEU A 286 6.67 -12.43 11.24
C LEU A 286 6.76 -13.71 12.09
N HIS A 287 7.37 -13.62 13.28
CA HIS A 287 7.41 -14.71 14.25
C HIS A 287 6.03 -15.09 14.75
N ALA A 288 5.22 -14.12 15.19
CA ALA A 288 3.83 -14.33 15.62
C ALA A 288 2.99 -14.94 14.50
N ARG A 289 3.20 -14.50 13.26
CA ARG A 289 2.51 -15.04 12.08
C ARG A 289 2.89 -16.51 11.80
N ALA A 290 4.13 -16.90 12.04
CA ALA A 290 4.62 -18.27 11.88
C ALA A 290 4.19 -19.21 13.03
N THR A 291 3.84 -18.65 14.18
CA THR A 291 3.47 -19.42 15.39
C THR A 291 2.00 -19.87 15.35
N PRO A 292 1.70 -21.20 15.31
CA PRO A 292 0.34 -21.70 15.15
C PRO A 292 -0.63 -21.28 16.25
N SER A 293 -0.17 -21.13 17.49
CA SER A 293 -0.99 -20.76 18.66
C SER A 293 -1.38 -19.26 18.67
N VAL A 294 -0.73 -18.41 17.88
CA VAL A 294 -1.02 -16.98 17.83
C VAL A 294 -2.17 -16.70 16.86
N LYS A 295 -3.19 -16.00 17.36
CA LYS A 295 -4.32 -15.56 16.53
C LYS A 295 -3.85 -14.61 15.43
N ARG A 296 -4.37 -14.77 14.21
CA ARG A 296 -4.06 -13.90 13.07
C ARG A 296 -4.36 -12.42 13.34
N THR A 297 -5.40 -12.14 14.10
CA THR A 297 -5.73 -10.77 14.53
C THR A 297 -4.65 -10.18 15.42
N THR A 298 -4.09 -10.95 16.37
CA THR A 298 -2.99 -10.50 17.23
C THR A 298 -1.73 -10.21 16.40
N ALA A 299 -1.34 -11.13 15.51
CA ALA A 299 -0.21 -10.90 14.61
C ALA A 299 -0.42 -9.63 13.75
N THR A 300 -1.63 -9.42 13.22
CA THR A 300 -1.92 -8.22 12.41
C THR A 300 -1.85 -6.92 13.23
N TRP A 301 -2.23 -6.92 14.51
CA TRP A 301 -2.02 -5.76 15.37
C TRP A 301 -0.53 -5.45 15.56
N ILE A 302 0.32 -6.47 15.66
CA ILE A 302 1.78 -6.27 15.71
C ILE A 302 2.28 -5.66 14.40
N ALA A 303 1.79 -6.10 13.23
CA ALA A 303 2.14 -5.47 11.96
C ALA A 303 1.76 -3.99 11.88
N LEU A 304 0.58 -3.62 12.39
CA LEU A 304 0.14 -2.22 12.46
C LEU A 304 0.94 -1.41 13.48
N LEU A 305 1.36 -2.02 14.59
CA LEU A 305 2.30 -1.39 15.52
C LEU A 305 3.64 -1.12 14.82
N GLY A 306 4.16 -2.08 14.04
CA GLY A 306 5.36 -1.87 13.22
C GLY A 306 5.20 -0.71 12.23
N PHE A 307 4.03 -0.59 11.59
CA PHE A 307 3.72 0.56 10.75
C PHE A 307 3.72 1.88 11.55
N ALA A 308 3.13 1.92 12.73
CA ALA A 308 3.14 3.11 13.59
C ALA A 308 4.56 3.50 14.01
N THR A 309 5.42 2.54 14.37
CA THR A 309 6.84 2.82 14.71
C THR A 309 7.63 3.32 13.50
N MET A 310 7.32 2.81 12.31
CA MET A 310 7.92 3.30 11.05
C MET A 310 7.48 4.73 10.75
N LEU A 311 6.20 5.08 10.94
CA LEU A 311 5.72 6.46 10.80
C LEU A 311 6.35 7.38 11.84
N MET A 312 6.55 6.90 13.07
CA MET A 312 7.26 7.64 14.11
C MET A 312 8.71 7.91 13.69
N ASN A 313 9.40 6.92 13.14
CA ASN A 313 10.75 7.12 12.60
C ASN A 313 10.77 8.12 11.44
N LEU A 314 9.79 8.04 10.53
CA LEU A 314 9.74 8.87 9.34
C LEU A 314 9.39 10.33 9.66
N PHE A 315 8.34 10.55 10.46
CA PHE A 315 7.80 11.87 10.75
C PHE A 315 8.12 12.33 12.17
N GLY A 316 7.80 11.51 13.19
CA GLY A 316 7.88 11.91 14.58
C GLY A 316 9.30 12.24 15.01
N VAL A 317 10.30 11.46 14.59
CA VAL A 317 11.70 11.76 14.92
C VAL A 317 12.11 13.13 14.42
N ASN A 318 11.72 13.50 13.20
CA ASN A 318 12.07 14.82 12.63
C ASN A 318 11.34 15.98 13.31
N LEU A 319 10.19 15.73 13.95
CA LEU A 319 9.39 16.77 14.62
C LEU A 319 9.78 16.95 16.08
N PHE A 320 10.16 15.87 16.78
CA PHE A 320 10.30 15.86 18.22
C PHE A 320 11.73 15.67 18.73
N PHE A 321 12.68 15.25 17.88
CA PHE A 321 14.04 14.93 18.28
C PHE A 321 15.07 15.66 17.42
N THR A 322 16.13 16.09 18.05
CA THR A 322 17.34 16.56 17.36
C THR A 322 18.37 15.43 17.32
N GLY A 323 19.10 15.32 16.23
CA GLY A 323 20.12 14.26 16.05
C GLY A 323 20.95 14.46 14.79
N LEU A 324 21.79 13.50 14.48
CA LEU A 324 22.64 13.53 13.28
C LEU A 324 21.85 13.55 11.96
N HIS A 325 20.60 13.12 11.99
CA HIS A 325 19.68 13.15 10.84
C HIS A 325 18.82 14.43 10.76
N SER A 326 19.06 15.44 11.61
CA SER A 326 18.25 16.69 11.63
C SER A 326 18.42 17.54 10.37
N TYR A 327 19.46 17.31 9.55
CA TYR A 327 19.61 17.96 8.24
C TYR A 327 18.41 17.70 7.28
N ALA A 328 17.58 16.72 7.55
CA ALA A 328 16.36 16.48 6.79
C ALA A 328 15.41 17.70 6.82
N ASN A 329 15.53 18.56 7.83
CA ASN A 329 14.74 19.79 8.01
C ASN A 329 15.54 21.07 7.66
N ALA A 330 16.81 20.96 7.30
CA ALA A 330 17.70 22.12 7.11
C ALA A 330 17.44 22.95 5.85
N GLY A 331 16.34 22.75 5.14
CA GLY A 331 15.90 23.59 4.04
C GLY A 331 15.04 24.80 4.46
N GLY A 332 14.90 25.06 5.76
CA GLY A 332 14.00 26.07 6.33
C GLY A 332 14.65 26.98 7.38
N MET A 333 15.93 27.37 7.21
CA MET A 333 16.52 28.56 7.86
C MET A 333 17.13 29.46 6.82
#